data_eaa0d70a1006fbe7a02a8f8ddad3c5e5
#
_entry.id   eaa0d70a1006fbe7a02a8f8ddad3c5e5
#
_cell.length_a   1.000
_cell.length_b   1.000
_cell.length_c   1.000
_cell.angle_alpha   90.00
_cell.angle_beta   90.00
_cell.angle_gamma   90.00
#
_symmetry.space_group_name_H-M   'P 1'
#
loop_
_entity.id
_entity.type
_entity.pdbx_description
1 polymer ?
#
loop_
_entity_poly.entity_id
_entity_poly.type
_entity_poly.pdbx_seq_one_letter_code
_entity_poly.pdbx_strand_id
1 'polypeptide(L)'
;MMRAAIFDKPGIENLKVIDNAEKPKLANPDYVLIKVKVAGVNPIDNRVVSGSIQTIRPIPHIPGAEVSGIVDEVGDEVDGLKKDDRVVIHNKVFDGKCDMCLSGLDMICRNGGLISVITNGGFAEYVAVHQRNVFKISDDMDWDLAASLPVTD
;
A
#
# COMPACT_ATOMS: atom_id res chain seq x y z
N MET A 1 15.08 -7.98 6.26
CA MET A 1 14.75 -6.94 7.26
C MET A 1 14.67 -5.60 6.54
N MET A 2 13.84 -4.67 7.02
CA MET A 2 13.66 -3.34 6.44
C MET A 2 13.37 -2.32 7.55
N ARG A 3 13.57 -1.04 7.24
CA ARG A 3 13.08 0.05 8.07
C ARG A 3 11.59 0.27 7.84
N ALA A 4 10.83 0.48 8.92
CA ALA A 4 9.41 0.80 8.85
C ALA A 4 8.96 1.63 10.06
N ALA A 5 7.93 2.45 9.88
CA ALA A 5 7.18 3.04 10.97
C ALA A 5 6.04 2.09 11.36
N ILE A 6 6.01 1.66 12.60
CA ILE A 6 5.02 0.71 13.12
C ILE A 6 4.35 1.24 14.39
N PHE A 7 3.13 0.77 14.66
CA PHE A 7 2.51 0.90 15.97
C PHE A 7 2.02 -0.47 16.45
N ASP A 8 2.13 -0.71 17.75
CA ASP A 8 1.76 -1.95 18.43
C ASP A 8 0.55 -1.78 19.36
N LYS A 9 0.05 -0.57 19.49
CA LYS A 9 -1.23 -0.19 20.13
C LYS A 9 -1.67 1.16 19.59
N PRO A 10 -2.98 1.47 19.61
CA PRO A 10 -3.49 2.76 19.17
C PRO A 10 -2.87 3.94 19.95
N GLY A 11 -2.67 5.04 19.23
CA GLY A 11 -2.11 6.29 19.75
C GLY A 11 -0.90 6.75 18.94
N ILE A 12 -0.85 8.03 18.60
CA ILE A 12 0.23 8.61 17.80
C ILE A 12 1.58 8.50 18.52
N GLU A 13 1.56 8.54 19.84
CA GLU A 13 2.74 8.37 20.70
C GLU A 13 3.34 6.95 20.65
N ASN A 14 2.58 6.00 20.10
CA ASN A 14 3.02 4.61 19.94
C ASN A 14 3.59 4.31 18.55
N LEU A 15 3.53 5.28 17.63
CA LEU A 15 4.17 5.18 16.33
C LEU A 15 5.70 5.32 16.49
N LYS A 16 6.43 4.30 16.06
CA LYS A 16 7.90 4.24 16.20
C LYS A 16 8.53 3.73 14.91
N VAL A 17 9.72 4.22 14.59
CA VAL A 17 10.53 3.70 13.50
C VAL A 17 11.43 2.59 14.02
N ILE A 18 11.44 1.47 13.29
CA ILE A 18 12.32 0.32 13.57
C ILE A 18 13.09 -0.05 12.30
N ASP A 19 14.31 -0.59 12.46
CA ASP A 19 15.18 -0.99 11.35
C ASP A 19 15.11 -2.51 11.06
N ASN A 20 14.36 -3.25 11.85
CA ASN A 20 14.29 -4.71 11.79
C ASN A 20 12.88 -5.26 11.52
N ALA A 21 12.02 -4.49 10.87
CA ALA A 21 10.73 -4.99 10.39
C ALA A 21 10.95 -6.10 9.35
N GLU A 22 10.04 -7.08 9.29
CA GLU A 22 10.10 -8.12 8.28
C GLU A 22 9.79 -7.53 6.91
N LYS A 23 10.71 -7.73 5.94
CA LYS A 23 10.46 -7.39 4.53
C LYS A 23 9.35 -8.29 4.00
N PRO A 24 8.29 -7.74 3.35
CA PRO A 24 7.23 -8.54 2.77
C PRO A 24 7.79 -9.55 1.76
N LYS A 25 7.19 -10.74 1.73
CA LYS A 25 7.43 -11.75 0.70
C LYS A 25 6.24 -11.78 -0.24
N LEU A 26 6.47 -12.12 -1.49
CA LEU A 26 5.40 -12.39 -2.44
C LEU A 26 4.75 -13.74 -2.09
N ALA A 27 3.69 -13.68 -1.29
CA ALA A 27 2.93 -14.87 -0.88
C ALA A 27 1.92 -15.33 -1.95
N ASN A 28 1.55 -14.42 -2.86
CA ASN A 28 0.59 -14.66 -3.93
C ASN A 28 1.24 -14.38 -5.28
N PRO A 29 0.96 -15.20 -6.32
CA PRO A 29 1.58 -15.06 -7.64
C PRO A 29 1.16 -13.80 -8.39
N ASP A 30 0.07 -13.14 -7.99
CA ASP A 30 -0.47 -11.91 -8.56
C ASP A 30 -0.08 -10.62 -7.78
N TYR A 31 0.87 -10.74 -6.85
CA TYR A 31 1.37 -9.61 -6.06
C TYR A 31 2.67 -9.04 -6.61
N VAL A 32 2.87 -7.76 -6.32
CA VAL A 32 4.06 -6.98 -6.68
C VAL A 32 4.71 -6.47 -5.41
N LEU A 33 6.01 -6.66 -5.26
CA LEU A 33 6.82 -6.06 -4.22
C LEU A 33 7.38 -4.73 -4.72
N ILE A 34 7.10 -3.66 -4.02
CA ILE A 34 7.52 -2.31 -4.41
C ILE A 34 8.50 -1.78 -3.38
N LYS A 35 9.65 -1.31 -3.86
CA LYS A 35 10.60 -0.52 -3.08
C LYS A 35 10.10 0.92 -3.05
N VAL A 36 9.68 1.36 -1.88
CA VAL A 36 9.08 2.69 -1.67
C VAL A 36 10.12 3.79 -1.90
N LYS A 37 9.75 4.79 -2.65
CA LYS A 37 10.52 6.03 -2.85
C LYS A 37 9.94 7.18 -2.04
N VAL A 38 8.62 7.35 -2.12
CA VAL A 38 7.88 8.37 -1.39
C VAL A 38 6.58 7.76 -0.85
N ALA A 39 6.24 8.12 0.36
CA ALA A 39 4.94 7.83 0.96
C ALA A 39 4.32 9.13 1.48
N GLY A 40 3.13 9.46 0.99
CA GLY A 40 2.37 10.63 1.44
C GLY A 40 1.76 10.41 2.82
N VAL A 41 1.65 11.50 3.59
CA VAL A 41 0.99 11.48 4.91
C VAL A 41 -0.38 12.13 4.80
N ASN A 42 -1.41 11.40 5.17
CA ASN A 42 -2.80 11.80 5.02
C ASN A 42 -3.57 11.74 6.35
N PRO A 43 -4.70 12.45 6.47
CA PRO A 43 -5.57 12.34 7.65
C PRO A 43 -6.01 10.92 7.98
N ILE A 44 -6.12 10.04 6.96
CA ILE A 44 -6.45 8.61 7.17
C ILE A 44 -5.38 7.89 7.99
N ASP A 45 -4.11 8.20 7.78
CA ASP A 45 -3.00 7.56 8.49
C ASP A 45 -3.07 7.87 9.99
N ASN A 46 -3.37 9.13 10.33
CA ASN A 46 -3.61 9.51 11.73
C ASN A 46 -4.81 8.77 12.33
N ARG A 47 -5.90 8.59 11.58
CA ARG A 47 -7.08 7.86 12.04
C ARG A 47 -6.78 6.38 12.28
N VAL A 48 -5.94 5.78 11.45
CA VAL A 48 -5.46 4.40 11.60
C VAL A 48 -4.61 4.28 12.85
N VAL A 49 -3.59 5.13 13.00
CA VAL A 49 -2.66 5.08 14.15
C VAL A 49 -3.36 5.42 15.47
N SER A 50 -4.27 6.39 15.48
CA SER A 50 -5.04 6.75 16.69
C SER A 50 -6.08 5.70 17.10
N GLY A 51 -6.39 4.74 16.23
CA GLY A 51 -7.43 3.73 16.45
C GLY A 51 -8.84 4.21 16.17
N SER A 52 -9.02 5.41 15.60
CA SER A 52 -10.34 5.91 15.15
C SER A 52 -10.90 5.09 13.99
N ILE A 53 -10.02 4.43 13.23
CA ILE A 53 -10.36 3.41 12.25
C ILE A 53 -9.63 2.13 12.67
N GLN A 54 -10.39 1.07 12.93
CA GLN A 54 -9.81 -0.22 13.25
C GLN A 54 -9.20 -0.87 12.01
N THR A 55 -7.94 -1.28 12.12
CA THR A 55 -7.31 -2.12 11.13
C THR A 55 -7.84 -3.55 11.24
N ILE A 56 -8.03 -4.22 10.12
CA ILE A 56 -8.42 -5.65 10.11
C ILE A 56 -7.20 -6.52 10.45
N ARG A 57 -6.01 -6.04 10.19
CA ARG A 57 -4.76 -6.74 10.51
C ARG A 57 -4.40 -6.63 11.99
N PRO A 58 -3.81 -7.69 12.54
CA PRO A 58 -3.26 -7.61 13.89
C PRO A 58 -2.10 -6.61 13.95
N ILE A 59 -1.95 -5.98 15.10
CA ILE A 59 -0.77 -5.20 15.44
C ILE A 59 0.40 -6.15 15.79
N PRO A 60 1.66 -5.79 15.52
CA PRO A 60 2.10 -4.49 15.01
C PRO A 60 1.70 -4.24 13.56
N HIS A 61 1.39 -2.99 13.22
CA HIS A 61 0.88 -2.58 11.92
C HIS A 61 1.68 -1.42 11.33
N ILE A 62 1.82 -1.41 10.01
CA ILE A 62 2.50 -0.35 9.25
C ILE A 62 1.44 0.52 8.57
N PRO A 63 1.31 1.82 8.90
CA PRO A 63 0.41 2.74 8.20
C PRO A 63 1.00 3.22 6.87
N GLY A 64 0.29 4.14 6.19
CA GLY A 64 0.70 4.77 4.94
C GLY A 64 -0.15 4.36 3.75
N ALA A 65 -1.09 5.23 3.35
CA ALA A 65 -2.09 4.94 2.31
C ALA A 65 -1.64 5.38 0.90
N GLU A 66 -0.66 6.27 0.79
CA GLU A 66 -0.13 6.79 -0.47
C GLU A 66 1.32 6.40 -0.69
N VAL A 67 1.62 5.84 -1.86
CA VAL A 67 2.96 5.32 -2.16
C VAL A 67 3.29 5.49 -3.64
N SER A 68 4.49 5.99 -3.91
CA SER A 68 5.17 5.83 -5.19
C SER A 68 6.50 5.09 -4.99
N GLY A 69 6.94 4.34 -6.00
CA GLY A 69 8.15 3.55 -5.86
C GLY A 69 8.56 2.82 -7.12
N ILE A 70 9.44 1.87 -6.95
CA ILE A 70 10.01 1.04 -8.01
C ILE A 70 9.65 -0.42 -7.75
N VAL A 71 9.21 -1.13 -8.77
CA VAL A 71 8.99 -2.59 -8.70
C VAL A 71 10.32 -3.29 -8.39
N ASP A 72 10.38 -3.99 -7.25
CA ASP A 72 11.53 -4.78 -6.82
C ASP A 72 11.42 -6.24 -7.29
N GLU A 73 10.20 -6.80 -7.19
CA GLU A 73 9.89 -8.17 -7.55
C GLU A 73 8.42 -8.30 -7.99
N VAL A 74 8.14 -9.20 -8.91
CA VAL A 74 6.78 -9.52 -9.38
C VAL A 74 6.50 -11.00 -9.21
N GLY A 75 5.27 -11.35 -8.87
CA GLY A 75 4.81 -12.73 -8.84
C GLY A 75 4.61 -13.30 -10.24
N ASP A 76 4.53 -14.62 -10.35
CA ASP A 76 4.51 -15.35 -11.63
C ASP A 76 3.24 -15.10 -12.47
N GLU A 77 2.15 -14.61 -11.88
CA GLU A 77 0.89 -14.27 -12.56
C GLU A 77 0.73 -12.75 -12.79
N VAL A 78 1.77 -11.96 -12.54
CA VAL A 78 1.74 -10.52 -12.80
C VAL A 78 1.94 -10.25 -14.28
N ASP A 79 1.03 -9.49 -14.88
CA ASP A 79 1.11 -9.06 -16.27
C ASP A 79 1.36 -7.56 -16.40
N GLY A 80 2.12 -7.18 -17.42
CA GLY A 80 2.36 -5.78 -17.78
C GLY A 80 3.31 -5.01 -16.84
N LEU A 81 3.75 -5.60 -15.73
CA LEU A 81 4.72 -5.02 -14.79
C LEU A 81 5.99 -5.86 -14.74
N LYS A 82 7.11 -5.19 -14.54
CA LYS A 82 8.42 -5.84 -14.40
C LYS A 82 9.30 -5.10 -13.40
N LYS A 83 10.35 -5.77 -12.93
CA LYS A 83 11.38 -5.14 -12.10
C LYS A 83 11.87 -3.83 -12.74
N ASP A 84 12.14 -2.85 -11.91
CA ASP A 84 12.59 -1.49 -12.19
C ASP A 84 11.53 -0.57 -12.83
N ASP A 85 10.30 -1.04 -13.07
CA ASP A 85 9.20 -0.15 -13.46
C ASP A 85 8.93 0.88 -12.36
N ARG A 86 8.74 2.13 -12.75
CA ARG A 86 8.31 3.22 -11.88
C ARG A 86 6.80 3.16 -11.73
N VAL A 87 6.31 3.21 -10.50
CA VAL A 87 4.90 2.96 -10.21
C VAL A 87 4.35 3.84 -9.09
N VAL A 88 3.04 4.02 -9.12
CA VAL A 88 2.22 4.54 -8.03
C VAL A 88 1.21 3.47 -7.62
N ILE A 89 0.85 3.43 -6.33
CA ILE A 89 -0.11 2.49 -5.80
C ILE A 89 -1.47 3.18 -5.64
N HIS A 90 -2.51 2.67 -6.31
CA HIS A 90 -3.90 3.03 -6.02
C HIS A 90 -4.30 2.43 -4.66
N ASN A 91 -4.75 3.28 -3.76
CA ASN A 91 -4.95 2.91 -2.35
C ASN A 91 -6.20 2.05 -2.08
N LYS A 92 -7.14 1.96 -3.03
CA LYS A 92 -8.36 1.14 -2.88
C LYS A 92 -8.11 -0.31 -3.25
N VAL A 93 -8.19 -1.19 -2.26
CA VAL A 93 -8.12 -2.65 -2.48
C VAL A 93 -9.50 -3.19 -2.82
N PHE A 94 -9.59 -4.02 -3.85
CA PHE A 94 -10.83 -4.66 -4.29
C PHE A 94 -10.58 -6.07 -4.81
N ASP A 95 -11.58 -6.95 -4.75
CA ASP A 95 -11.44 -8.37 -5.13
C ASP A 95 -11.63 -8.65 -6.63
N GLY A 96 -12.23 -7.71 -7.37
CA GLY A 96 -12.49 -7.81 -8.81
C GLY A 96 -13.56 -8.84 -9.20
N LYS A 97 -14.26 -9.46 -8.24
CA LYS A 97 -15.20 -10.58 -8.51
C LYS A 97 -16.54 -10.50 -7.78
N CYS A 98 -16.69 -9.62 -6.79
CA CYS A 98 -18.00 -9.42 -6.17
C CYS A 98 -18.96 -8.69 -7.12
N ASP A 99 -20.25 -8.69 -6.82
CA ASP A 99 -21.29 -8.05 -7.63
C ASP A 99 -21.02 -6.56 -7.91
N MET A 100 -20.46 -5.84 -6.93
CA MET A 100 -20.07 -4.44 -7.11
C MET A 100 -18.93 -4.30 -8.12
N CYS A 101 -17.86 -5.09 -7.98
CA CYS A 101 -16.74 -5.06 -8.90
C CYS A 101 -17.15 -5.45 -10.32
N LEU A 102 -17.98 -6.48 -10.47
CA LEU A 102 -18.48 -6.91 -11.79
C LEU A 102 -19.41 -5.88 -12.45
N SER A 103 -19.99 -4.97 -11.66
CA SER A 103 -20.78 -3.84 -12.14
C SER A 103 -19.95 -2.57 -12.37
N GLY A 104 -18.62 -2.63 -12.26
CA GLY A 104 -17.72 -1.47 -12.40
C GLY A 104 -17.70 -0.54 -11.20
N LEU A 105 -18.19 -0.99 -10.05
CA LEU A 105 -18.27 -0.23 -8.79
C LEU A 105 -17.25 -0.76 -7.77
N ASP A 106 -16.02 -0.96 -8.20
CA ASP A 106 -14.92 -1.49 -7.38
C ASP A 106 -14.57 -0.61 -6.16
N MET A 107 -14.84 0.68 -6.23
CA MET A 107 -14.68 1.61 -5.09
C MET A 107 -15.53 1.24 -3.87
N ILE A 108 -16.62 0.51 -4.08
CA ILE A 108 -17.50 -0.02 -3.02
C ILE A 108 -17.49 -1.55 -3.00
N CYS A 109 -16.35 -2.15 -3.33
CA CYS A 109 -16.14 -3.59 -3.24
C CYS A 109 -16.54 -4.13 -1.85
N ARG A 110 -17.34 -5.22 -1.82
CA ARG A 110 -17.84 -5.80 -0.57
C ARG A 110 -16.74 -6.40 0.30
N ASN A 111 -15.67 -6.87 -0.34
CA ASN A 111 -14.50 -7.46 0.32
C ASN A 111 -13.27 -6.56 0.26
N GLY A 112 -13.48 -5.29 -0.11
CA GLY A 112 -12.43 -4.33 -0.29
C GLY A 112 -12.15 -3.47 0.93
N GLY A 113 -11.24 -2.52 0.75
CA GLY A 113 -10.86 -1.57 1.79
C GLY A 113 -9.77 -0.64 1.29
N LEU A 114 -9.02 -0.10 2.21
CA LEU A 114 -7.89 0.77 1.89
C LEU A 114 -6.57 0.09 2.29
N ILE A 115 -5.53 0.29 1.49
CA ILE A 115 -4.15 0.06 1.91
C ILE A 115 -3.93 0.84 3.21
N SER A 116 -3.13 0.32 4.13
CA SER A 116 -2.98 0.86 5.49
C SER A 116 -4.14 0.53 6.46
N VAL A 117 -5.30 0.10 5.98
CA VAL A 117 -6.43 -0.33 6.82
C VAL A 117 -6.57 -1.86 6.81
N ILE A 118 -6.68 -2.45 5.62
CA ILE A 118 -6.84 -3.91 5.48
C ILE A 118 -5.54 -4.63 5.13
N THR A 119 -4.50 -3.87 4.78
CA THR A 119 -3.13 -4.36 4.52
C THR A 119 -2.14 -3.49 5.29
N ASN A 120 -0.89 -3.92 5.39
CA ASN A 120 0.19 -3.00 5.74
C ASN A 120 0.32 -1.91 4.67
N GLY A 121 0.68 -0.71 5.10
CA GLY A 121 0.86 0.46 4.24
C GLY A 121 2.32 0.72 3.86
N GLY A 122 2.56 1.91 3.34
CA GLY A 122 3.81 2.32 2.73
C GLY A 122 4.79 3.08 3.61
N PHE A 123 4.54 3.25 4.92
CA PHE A 123 5.55 3.84 5.81
C PHE A 123 6.65 2.83 6.14
N ALA A 124 7.23 2.26 5.08
CA ALA A 124 8.28 1.25 5.12
C ALA A 124 9.13 1.32 3.85
N GLU A 125 10.30 0.67 3.84
CA GLU A 125 11.13 0.60 2.63
C GLU A 125 10.51 -0.26 1.53
N TYR A 126 9.64 -1.21 1.89
CA TYR A 126 8.96 -2.11 0.94
C TYR A 126 7.51 -2.33 1.32
N VAL A 127 6.66 -2.45 0.31
CA VAL A 127 5.25 -2.83 0.43
C VAL A 127 4.89 -3.84 -0.64
N ALA A 128 4.09 -4.85 -0.30
CA ALA A 128 3.57 -5.83 -1.24
C ALA A 128 2.08 -5.60 -1.46
N VAL A 129 1.67 -5.46 -2.71
CA VAL A 129 0.28 -5.20 -3.11
C VAL A 129 -0.11 -6.04 -4.32
N HIS A 130 -1.40 -6.24 -4.51
CA HIS A 130 -1.93 -6.88 -5.71
C HIS A 130 -1.65 -6.03 -6.95
N GLN A 131 -1.30 -6.66 -8.10
CA GLN A 131 -0.98 -5.97 -9.36
C GLN A 131 -2.04 -4.96 -9.83
N ARG A 132 -3.34 -5.20 -9.56
CA ARG A 132 -4.42 -4.25 -9.94
C ARG A 132 -4.34 -2.90 -9.21
N ASN A 133 -3.59 -2.82 -8.13
CA ASN A 133 -3.35 -1.58 -7.39
C ASN A 133 -2.12 -0.83 -7.90
N VAL A 134 -1.40 -1.36 -8.89
CA VAL A 134 -0.11 -0.81 -9.33
C VAL A 134 -0.24 -0.22 -10.72
N PHE A 135 0.08 1.06 -10.85
CA PHE A 135 0.03 1.79 -12.11
C PHE A 135 1.41 2.33 -12.46
N LYS A 136 1.84 2.11 -13.70
CA LYS A 136 3.08 2.69 -14.21
C LYS A 136 2.95 4.21 -14.31
N ILE A 137 4.01 4.89 -13.96
CA ILE A 137 4.18 6.33 -14.17
C ILE A 137 5.29 6.58 -15.18
N SER A 138 5.28 7.75 -15.83
CA SER A 138 6.32 8.14 -16.76
C SER A 138 7.68 8.30 -16.06
N ASP A 139 8.76 8.14 -16.83
CA ASP A 139 10.12 8.18 -16.29
C ASP A 139 10.51 9.57 -15.77
N ASP A 140 9.86 10.61 -16.25
CA ASP A 140 10.06 12.01 -15.88
C ASP A 140 9.12 12.51 -14.78
N MET A 141 8.11 11.70 -14.38
CA MET A 141 7.20 12.11 -13.31
C MET A 141 7.93 12.19 -11.97
N ASP A 142 7.73 13.30 -11.28
CA ASP A 142 8.24 13.49 -9.92
C ASP A 142 7.62 12.48 -8.93
N TRP A 143 8.44 11.96 -8.01
CA TRP A 143 8.01 10.95 -7.05
C TRP A 143 6.99 11.48 -6.05
N ASP A 144 7.14 12.74 -5.61
CA ASP A 144 6.25 13.37 -4.63
C ASP A 144 4.89 13.61 -5.28
N LEU A 145 4.89 14.10 -6.54
CA LEU A 145 3.68 14.25 -7.33
C LEU A 145 2.97 12.91 -7.51
N ALA A 146 3.69 11.87 -7.94
CA ALA A 146 3.11 10.55 -8.14
C ALA A 146 2.50 9.99 -6.86
N ALA A 147 3.17 10.14 -5.71
CA ALA A 147 2.65 9.66 -4.43
C ALA A 147 1.39 10.38 -3.98
N SER A 148 1.20 11.66 -4.34
CA SER A 148 0.05 12.45 -3.91
C SER A 148 -1.24 12.18 -4.69
N LEU A 149 -1.17 11.55 -5.87
CA LEU A 149 -2.35 11.33 -6.74
C LEU A 149 -3.44 10.43 -6.13
N PRO A 150 -3.13 9.33 -5.40
CA PRO A 150 -4.16 8.35 -5.06
C PRO A 150 -5.19 8.78 -4.00
N VAL A 151 -4.92 9.81 -3.22
CA VAL A 151 -5.81 10.26 -2.12
C VAL A 151 -6.36 11.67 -2.37
N THR A 152 -5.70 12.47 -3.19
CA THR A 152 -6.07 13.89 -3.43
C THR A 152 -7.08 14.09 -4.54
N ASP A 153 -7.53 13.05 -5.21
CA ASP A 153 -8.58 13.07 -6.25
C ASP A 153 -10.00 13.21 -5.67
#